data_487e66baad8b7df0678089054dfb2f94
#
_entry.id   487e66baad8b7df0678089054dfb2f94
#
_cell.length_a   1.000
_cell.length_b   1.000
_cell.length_c   1.000
_cell.angle_alpha   90.00
_cell.angle_beta   90.00
_cell.angle_gamma   90.00
#
_symmetry.space_group_name_H-M   'P 1'
#
loop_
_entity.id
_entity.type
_entity.pdbx_description
1 polymer ?
#
loop_
_entity_poly.entity_id
_entity_poly.type
_entity_poly.pdbx_seq_one_letter_code
_entity_poly.pdbx_strand_id
1 'polypeptide(L)'
;MKFINKIIIFVLLSVMLFILLSAFKKNFNLYHVETTPKSSKITINFLVPMIQDELPNHIKWISDQGEVDSLNYSLKWFNSSIVCIEVIENAPIKGNNIKLFIENAPTQINTLFKSEHINIPFKTEVMLIGPPNNTIISSTEGFIVHFNTPINIDTFRSFIHSNAEFNIEPVTVKDSNNNNSIDLSKIKFTPKTPLNNGTNYLIRFKKGLPSINGELLKNDTFLTLSVDDKPTIIDSYPKNNSKWIGLYPRFTINCKTNISEATMIIDDTEITGEVSSDRSTASFTLNHLLQPNKSYNAVFKVKSASSEISDPYKVTFSTTSINSETIWLKIMIGNDSYVECYKGNRKINAFSCSIGDKGYVIKPGTYYLQHKSEVYLNSKGIPVANYWLEISKNYGLHGYIRDEYWNVNSKSYYNNNHENIILSDSDMEWLYKNLSTDTMVILKKY
;
A
#
# COMPACT_ATOMS: atom_id res chain seq x y z
N MET A 1 -83.21 -26.97 27.35
CA MET A 1 -82.38 -25.87 27.92
C MET A 1 -80.90 -26.23 28.12
N LYS A 2 -80.56 -27.38 28.71
CA LYS A 2 -79.09 -27.73 28.93
C LYS A 2 -78.27 -27.93 27.63
N PHE A 3 -78.88 -28.31 26.52
CA PHE A 3 -78.20 -28.52 25.27
C PHE A 3 -77.88 -27.22 24.53
N ILE A 4 -78.81 -26.26 24.56
CA ILE A 4 -78.65 -24.94 23.93
C ILE A 4 -77.56 -24.14 24.66
N ASN A 5 -77.50 -24.22 25.98
CA ASN A 5 -76.40 -23.56 26.74
C ASN A 5 -75.02 -24.14 26.43
N LYS A 6 -74.88 -25.43 26.11
CA LYS A 6 -73.61 -26.01 25.71
C LYS A 6 -73.15 -25.53 24.30
N ILE A 7 -74.10 -25.34 23.38
CA ILE A 7 -73.81 -24.81 22.06
C ILE A 7 -73.43 -23.35 22.15
N ILE A 8 -74.11 -22.55 22.98
CA ILE A 8 -73.76 -21.13 23.19
C ILE A 8 -72.36 -21.00 23.78
N ILE A 9 -72.04 -21.81 24.78
CA ILE A 9 -70.69 -21.80 25.42
C ILE A 9 -69.63 -22.21 24.40
N PHE A 10 -69.88 -23.21 23.55
CA PHE A 10 -68.92 -23.63 22.51
C PHE A 10 -68.73 -22.56 21.46
N VAL A 11 -69.79 -21.88 21.01
CA VAL A 11 -69.71 -20.76 20.05
C VAL A 11 -68.95 -19.59 20.67
N LEU A 12 -69.24 -19.24 21.94
CA LEU A 12 -68.52 -18.17 22.64
C LEU A 12 -67.03 -18.50 22.84
N LEU A 13 -66.70 -19.74 23.16
CA LEU A 13 -65.29 -20.21 23.27
C LEU A 13 -64.58 -20.18 21.88
N SER A 14 -65.31 -20.58 20.79
CA SER A 14 -64.77 -20.53 19.45
C SER A 14 -64.52 -19.09 18.95
N VAL A 15 -65.45 -18.19 19.24
CA VAL A 15 -65.32 -16.74 18.94
C VAL A 15 -64.22 -16.13 19.80
N MET A 16 -64.11 -16.48 21.09
CA MET A 16 -63.05 -16.01 21.95
C MET A 16 -61.68 -16.52 21.48
N LEU A 17 -61.62 -17.80 21.07
CA LEU A 17 -60.41 -18.39 20.48
C LEU A 17 -60.04 -17.72 19.16
N PHE A 18 -61.03 -17.39 18.30
CA PHE A 18 -60.81 -16.69 17.06
C PHE A 18 -60.35 -15.24 17.28
N ILE A 19 -60.92 -14.55 18.29
CA ILE A 19 -60.48 -13.21 18.70
C ILE A 19 -59.06 -13.26 19.28
N LEU A 20 -58.75 -14.26 20.13
CA LEU A 20 -57.42 -14.51 20.62
C LEU A 20 -56.45 -14.81 19.48
N LEU A 21 -56.79 -15.70 18.55
CA LEU A 21 -55.96 -16.03 17.41
C LEU A 21 -55.78 -14.82 16.45
N SER A 22 -56.82 -13.96 16.28
CA SER A 22 -56.72 -12.74 15.50
C SER A 22 -55.91 -11.64 16.23
N ALA A 23 -56.03 -11.54 17.54
CA ALA A 23 -55.19 -10.67 18.37
C ALA A 23 -53.74 -11.16 18.41
N PHE A 24 -53.53 -12.48 18.46
CA PHE A 24 -52.22 -13.08 18.30
C PHE A 24 -51.64 -12.77 16.89
N LYS A 25 -52.44 -12.79 15.80
CA LYS A 25 -51.95 -12.41 14.49
C LYS A 25 -51.49 -10.97 14.39
N LYS A 26 -52.03 -10.05 15.20
CA LYS A 26 -51.68 -8.63 15.16
C LYS A 26 -50.47 -8.24 16.06
N ASN A 27 -50.11 -9.06 17.06
CA ASN A 27 -49.07 -8.75 18.05
C ASN A 27 -47.85 -9.66 18.01
N PHE A 28 -47.64 -10.35 16.87
CA PHE A 28 -46.57 -11.36 16.77
C PHE A 28 -45.14 -10.81 16.71
N ASN A 29 -44.95 -9.50 16.60
CA ASN A 29 -43.64 -8.89 16.44
C ASN A 29 -43.40 -7.77 17.43
N LEU A 30 -42.96 -8.14 18.61
CA LEU A 30 -42.25 -7.19 19.46
C LEU A 30 -40.82 -7.08 18.96
N TYR A 31 -40.52 -5.97 18.33
CA TYR A 31 -39.14 -5.67 17.95
C TYR A 31 -38.68 -4.39 18.62
N HIS A 32 -37.37 -4.34 18.88
CA HIS A 32 -36.70 -3.17 19.42
C HIS A 32 -35.51 -2.85 18.50
N VAL A 33 -35.35 -1.59 18.15
CA VAL A 33 -34.25 -1.11 17.30
C VAL A 33 -33.37 -0.17 18.10
N GLU A 34 -32.13 -0.55 18.27
CA GLU A 34 -31.07 0.29 18.82
C GLU A 34 -30.12 0.68 17.70
N THR A 35 -29.97 1.98 17.46
CA THR A 35 -29.05 2.49 16.46
C THR A 35 -27.89 3.18 17.14
N THR A 36 -26.67 2.71 16.87
CA THR A 36 -25.42 3.35 17.25
C THR A 36 -24.75 3.93 16.02
N PRO A 37 -23.75 4.82 16.18
CA PRO A 37 -23.01 5.36 15.03
C PRO A 37 -22.37 4.29 14.15
N LYS A 38 -22.08 3.13 14.72
CA LYS A 38 -21.30 2.06 14.08
C LYS A 38 -22.12 0.83 13.71
N SER A 39 -23.27 0.63 14.31
CA SER A 39 -24.11 -0.53 14.02
C SER A 39 -25.56 -0.25 14.36
N SER A 40 -26.47 -0.97 13.73
CA SER A 40 -27.89 -0.99 14.09
C SER A 40 -28.22 -2.40 14.58
N LYS A 41 -28.82 -2.49 15.76
CA LYS A 41 -29.24 -3.74 16.38
C LYS A 41 -30.75 -3.82 16.38
N ILE A 42 -31.28 -4.88 15.82
CA ILE A 42 -32.72 -5.15 15.74
C ILE A 42 -32.97 -6.41 16.56
N THR A 43 -33.58 -6.26 17.70
CA THR A 43 -33.99 -7.41 18.53
C THR A 43 -35.41 -7.76 18.18
N ILE A 44 -35.66 -8.98 17.71
CA ILE A 44 -37.00 -9.49 17.33
C ILE A 44 -37.35 -10.62 18.26
N ASN A 45 -38.56 -10.55 18.83
CA ASN A 45 -39.17 -11.64 19.58
C ASN A 45 -40.33 -12.25 18.76
N PHE A 46 -40.11 -13.43 18.24
CA PHE A 46 -41.08 -14.15 17.38
C PHE A 46 -42.24 -14.76 18.16
N LEU A 47 -42.21 -14.79 19.48
CA LEU A 47 -43.19 -15.45 20.35
C LEU A 47 -43.37 -16.98 20.09
N VAL A 48 -42.78 -17.50 19.06
CA VAL A 48 -42.74 -18.92 18.69
C VAL A 48 -41.29 -19.35 18.45
N PRO A 49 -40.95 -20.61 18.75
CA PRO A 49 -39.59 -21.13 18.44
C PRO A 49 -39.36 -21.21 16.93
N MET A 50 -38.28 -20.60 16.46
CA MET A 50 -37.88 -20.59 15.05
C MET A 50 -36.85 -21.65 14.74
N ILE A 51 -36.77 -22.10 13.50
CA ILE A 51 -35.64 -22.89 13.01
C ILE A 51 -34.50 -21.89 12.70
N GLN A 52 -33.51 -21.83 13.59
CA GLN A 52 -32.53 -20.77 13.62
C GLN A 52 -31.64 -20.71 12.36
N ASP A 53 -31.20 -21.86 11.87
CA ASP A 53 -30.32 -22.00 10.71
C ASP A 53 -30.97 -21.61 9.38
N GLU A 54 -32.32 -21.65 9.34
CA GLU A 54 -33.08 -21.31 8.15
C GLU A 54 -33.42 -19.82 8.04
N LEU A 55 -33.43 -19.08 9.16
CA LEU A 55 -33.82 -17.68 9.19
C LEU A 55 -33.05 -16.79 8.20
N PRO A 56 -31.72 -16.94 7.99
CA PRO A 56 -30.98 -16.11 7.04
C PRO A 56 -31.53 -16.16 5.61
N ASN A 57 -32.05 -17.33 5.20
CA ASN A 57 -32.60 -17.56 3.85
C ASN A 57 -33.95 -16.86 3.63
N HIS A 58 -34.56 -16.36 4.71
CA HIS A 58 -35.86 -15.73 4.72
C HIS A 58 -35.83 -14.23 5.02
N ILE A 59 -34.62 -13.65 5.15
CA ILE A 59 -34.41 -12.22 5.41
C ILE A 59 -34.17 -11.50 4.09
N LYS A 60 -34.95 -10.44 3.85
CA LYS A 60 -34.78 -9.51 2.74
C LYS A 60 -34.69 -8.08 3.27
N TRP A 61 -33.88 -7.28 2.61
CA TRP A 61 -33.74 -5.86 2.92
C TRP A 61 -34.24 -5.05 1.74
N ILE A 62 -35.16 -4.09 2.00
CA ILE A 62 -35.77 -3.29 0.96
C ILE A 62 -35.56 -1.81 1.27
N SER A 63 -34.95 -1.07 0.37
CA SER A 63 -34.81 0.39 0.42
C SER A 63 -35.92 1.06 -0.44
N ASP A 64 -35.97 2.37 -0.35
CA ASP A 64 -36.83 3.17 -1.24
C ASP A 64 -36.43 3.06 -2.73
N GLN A 65 -35.25 2.50 -3.02
CA GLN A 65 -34.73 2.26 -4.38
C GLN A 65 -34.84 0.80 -4.84
N GLY A 66 -35.37 -0.11 -4.02
CA GLY A 66 -35.49 -1.52 -4.31
C GLY A 66 -34.81 -2.47 -3.32
N GLU A 67 -34.70 -3.74 -3.67
CA GLU A 67 -34.07 -4.78 -2.86
C GLU A 67 -32.55 -4.52 -2.73
N VAL A 68 -31.99 -4.70 -1.55
CA VAL A 68 -30.58 -4.46 -1.24
C VAL A 68 -29.86 -5.79 -1.07
N ASP A 69 -29.13 -6.23 -2.10
CA ASP A 69 -28.53 -7.56 -2.19
C ASP A 69 -27.30 -7.79 -1.29
N SER A 70 -26.74 -6.77 -0.65
CA SER A 70 -25.42 -6.89 0.03
C SER A 70 -25.35 -6.18 1.37
N LEU A 71 -26.24 -6.51 2.30
CA LEU A 71 -26.10 -6.07 3.69
C LEU A 71 -25.26 -7.05 4.49
N ASN A 72 -24.15 -6.57 5.06
CA ASN A 72 -23.40 -7.33 6.06
C ASN A 72 -24.15 -7.25 7.40
N TYR A 73 -24.77 -8.33 7.82
CA TYR A 73 -25.39 -8.46 9.13
C TYR A 73 -24.97 -9.76 9.80
N SER A 74 -25.05 -9.80 11.11
CA SER A 74 -24.87 -11.01 11.91
C SER A 74 -26.13 -11.29 12.73
N LEU A 75 -26.38 -12.58 12.97
CA LEU A 75 -27.49 -13.03 13.81
C LEU A 75 -26.96 -13.57 15.14
N LYS A 76 -27.48 -13.05 16.24
CA LYS A 76 -27.21 -13.55 17.57
C LYS A 76 -28.49 -13.97 18.24
N TRP A 77 -28.69 -15.25 18.44
CA TRP A 77 -29.82 -15.80 19.13
C TRP A 77 -29.65 -15.75 20.64
N PHE A 78 -30.66 -15.22 21.36
CA PHE A 78 -30.72 -15.29 22.83
C PHE A 78 -31.41 -16.57 23.27
N ASN A 79 -32.41 -17.05 22.52
CA ASN A 79 -33.09 -18.34 22.66
C ASN A 79 -33.73 -18.71 21.31
N SER A 80 -34.57 -19.77 21.26
CA SER A 80 -35.21 -20.22 20.05
C SER A 80 -36.23 -19.23 19.43
N SER A 81 -36.64 -18.21 20.17
CA SER A 81 -37.64 -17.23 19.73
C SER A 81 -37.15 -15.79 19.69
N ILE A 82 -35.98 -15.49 20.23
CA ILE A 82 -35.46 -14.13 20.28
C ILE A 82 -34.11 -14.06 19.56
N VAL A 83 -34.05 -13.23 18.53
CA VAL A 83 -32.83 -12.97 17.75
C VAL A 83 -32.49 -11.48 17.79
N CYS A 84 -31.20 -11.18 17.88
CA CYS A 84 -30.65 -9.86 17.59
C CYS A 84 -29.99 -9.91 16.22
N ILE A 85 -30.44 -9.08 15.32
CA ILE A 85 -29.84 -8.85 14.01
C ILE A 85 -28.97 -7.62 14.14
N GLU A 86 -27.66 -7.77 14.04
CA GLU A 86 -26.70 -6.67 14.06
C GLU A 86 -26.23 -6.38 12.63
N VAL A 87 -26.57 -5.20 12.12
CA VAL A 87 -26.10 -4.70 10.82
C VAL A 87 -24.81 -3.96 11.07
N ILE A 88 -23.72 -4.48 10.49
CA ILE A 88 -22.35 -3.99 10.70
C ILE A 88 -22.05 -2.84 9.72
N GLU A 89 -21.13 -1.94 10.13
CA GLU A 89 -20.64 -0.79 9.38
C GLU A 89 -20.29 -1.11 7.91
N ASN A 90 -20.54 -0.16 7.02
CA ASN A 90 -20.40 -0.14 5.57
C ASN A 90 -21.65 -0.58 4.78
N ALA A 91 -22.76 -0.75 5.44
CA ALA A 91 -24.01 -0.89 4.71
C ALA A 91 -24.36 0.46 4.01
N PRO A 92 -24.70 0.46 2.72
CA PRO A 92 -25.12 1.66 1.97
C PRO A 92 -26.44 2.27 2.45
N ILE A 93 -26.79 2.13 3.73
CA ILE A 93 -28.13 2.09 4.27
C ILE A 93 -28.39 3.20 5.28
N LYS A 94 -27.34 3.81 5.82
CA LYS A 94 -27.52 4.87 6.80
C LYS A 94 -28.08 6.11 6.09
N GLY A 95 -29.28 6.51 6.50
CA GLY A 95 -30.02 7.62 5.90
C GLY A 95 -31.16 7.23 4.96
N ASN A 96 -31.30 5.96 4.58
CA ASN A 96 -32.44 5.47 3.81
C ASN A 96 -33.47 4.77 4.70
N ASN A 97 -34.74 4.92 4.38
CA ASN A 97 -35.80 4.11 5.00
C ASN A 97 -35.63 2.66 4.53
N ILE A 98 -35.07 1.81 5.41
CA ILE A 98 -34.92 0.39 5.09
C ILE A 98 -35.95 -0.40 5.84
N LYS A 99 -36.56 -1.33 5.10
CA LYS A 99 -37.50 -2.28 5.62
C LYS A 99 -36.81 -3.63 5.71
N LEU A 100 -36.75 -4.18 6.90
CA LEU A 100 -36.42 -5.59 7.10
C LEU A 100 -37.67 -6.38 6.82
N PHE A 101 -37.58 -7.33 5.91
CA PHE A 101 -38.64 -8.24 5.52
C PHE A 101 -38.22 -9.66 5.86
N ILE A 102 -39.06 -10.38 6.64
CA ILE A 102 -38.86 -11.80 6.92
C ILE A 102 -40.04 -12.55 6.32
N GLU A 103 -39.81 -13.37 5.32
CA GLU A 103 -40.84 -14.02 4.54
C GLU A 103 -40.85 -15.54 4.77
N ASN A 104 -42.00 -16.07 5.21
CA ASN A 104 -42.24 -17.50 5.32
C ASN A 104 -41.16 -18.30 6.10
N ALA A 105 -40.52 -17.71 7.11
CA ALA A 105 -39.54 -18.37 7.89
C ALA A 105 -40.13 -19.57 8.68
N PRO A 106 -39.48 -20.74 8.64
CA PRO A 106 -40.02 -21.96 9.28
C PRO A 106 -39.88 -21.89 10.81
N THR A 107 -40.91 -22.44 11.49
CA THR A 107 -40.92 -22.54 12.95
C THR A 107 -40.76 -24.00 13.39
N GLN A 108 -40.30 -24.20 14.64
CA GLN A 108 -40.18 -25.56 15.22
C GLN A 108 -41.51 -26.26 15.44
N ILE A 109 -42.64 -25.56 15.35
CA ILE A 109 -43.97 -26.11 15.51
C ILE A 109 -44.64 -26.40 14.16
N ASN A 110 -43.88 -26.57 13.09
CA ASN A 110 -44.31 -26.87 11.73
C ASN A 110 -45.31 -25.85 11.15
N THR A 111 -45.27 -24.61 11.54
CA THR A 111 -46.03 -23.51 10.97
C THR A 111 -45.06 -22.57 10.26
N LEU A 112 -45.57 -21.93 9.17
CA LEU A 112 -44.80 -20.87 8.51
C LEU A 112 -45.11 -19.54 9.20
N PHE A 113 -44.05 -18.86 9.56
CA PHE A 113 -44.15 -17.49 10.02
C PHE A 113 -44.41 -16.60 8.80
N LYS A 114 -45.67 -16.13 8.64
CA LYS A 114 -46.01 -15.14 7.61
C LYS A 114 -45.57 -13.78 8.13
N SER A 115 -44.57 -13.20 7.54
CA SER A 115 -44.01 -11.93 7.97
C SER A 115 -44.96 -10.78 7.69
N GLU A 116 -44.95 -9.83 8.59
CA GLU A 116 -45.33 -8.44 8.33
C GLU A 116 -44.05 -7.64 8.06
N HIS A 117 -44.20 -6.55 7.29
CA HIS A 117 -43.14 -5.60 7.05
C HIS A 117 -42.69 -4.95 8.36
N ILE A 118 -41.48 -5.22 8.82
CA ILE A 118 -40.90 -4.49 9.94
C ILE A 118 -40.28 -3.21 9.36
N ASN A 119 -41.01 -2.11 9.47
CA ASN A 119 -40.46 -0.80 9.15
C ASN A 119 -39.44 -0.45 10.21
N ILE A 120 -38.17 -0.40 9.82
CA ILE A 120 -37.12 0.06 10.68
C ILE A 120 -36.75 1.46 10.23
N PRO A 121 -37.23 2.50 10.90
CA PRO A 121 -36.79 3.84 10.62
C PRO A 121 -35.36 3.96 11.13
N PHE A 122 -34.39 3.75 10.26
CA PHE A 122 -33.01 4.12 10.54
C PHE A 122 -32.88 5.66 10.47
N LYS A 123 -33.50 6.37 11.39
CA LYS A 123 -33.20 7.77 11.61
C LYS A 123 -31.84 7.86 12.30
N THR A 124 -30.81 7.89 11.52
CA THR A 124 -29.46 8.16 12.00
C THR A 124 -29.22 9.66 11.96
N GLU A 125 -28.62 10.19 13.02
CA GLU A 125 -28.01 11.54 12.95
C GLU A 125 -26.91 11.54 11.91
N VAL A 126 -26.65 12.71 11.33
CA VAL A 126 -25.44 12.93 10.54
C VAL A 126 -24.23 12.76 11.45
N MET A 127 -23.26 11.98 11.03
CA MET A 127 -22.04 11.73 11.78
C MET A 127 -20.83 11.72 10.85
N LEU A 128 -19.76 12.29 11.34
CA LEU A 128 -18.44 12.17 10.71
C LEU A 128 -17.88 10.77 11.04
N ILE A 129 -17.59 9.97 10.01
CA ILE A 129 -16.97 8.65 10.14
C ILE A 129 -15.45 8.74 10.01
N GLY A 130 -14.94 9.61 9.16
CA GLY A 130 -13.52 9.76 8.92
C GLY A 130 -13.17 10.99 8.08
N PRO A 131 -11.90 11.28 7.97
CA PRO A 131 -10.76 10.59 8.56
C PRO A 131 -10.70 10.76 10.10
N PRO A 132 -9.94 9.93 10.83
CA PRO A 132 -9.75 10.13 12.27
C PRO A 132 -9.02 11.44 12.57
N ASN A 133 -9.18 11.96 13.80
CA ASN A 133 -8.43 13.15 14.24
C ASN A 133 -6.91 12.89 14.19
N ASN A 134 -6.15 13.93 13.91
CA ASN A 134 -4.71 13.92 13.71
C ASN A 134 -4.24 13.08 12.52
N THR A 135 -5.12 12.87 11.53
CA THR A 135 -4.71 12.29 10.26
C THR A 135 -3.69 13.21 9.57
N ILE A 136 -2.61 12.60 9.10
CA ILE A 136 -1.59 13.31 8.33
C ILE A 136 -2.10 13.45 6.89
N ILE A 137 -2.07 14.68 6.38
CA ILE A 137 -2.48 15.03 5.02
C ILE A 137 -1.34 15.70 4.26
N SER A 138 -1.43 15.70 2.94
CA SER A 138 -0.52 16.47 2.08
C SER A 138 -0.82 17.97 2.16
N SER A 139 0.23 18.79 2.04
CA SER A 139 0.10 20.23 1.94
C SER A 139 -0.63 20.70 0.68
N THR A 140 -0.65 19.88 -0.38
CA THR A 140 -1.19 20.25 -1.71
C THR A 140 -2.26 19.30 -2.22
N GLU A 141 -2.20 18.03 -1.86
CA GLU A 141 -3.18 17.02 -2.29
C GLU A 141 -4.46 17.12 -1.45
N GLY A 142 -5.59 16.74 -2.05
CA GLY A 142 -6.86 16.71 -1.34
C GLY A 142 -6.98 15.49 -0.43
N PHE A 143 -7.82 15.60 0.59
CA PHE A 143 -8.23 14.49 1.44
C PHE A 143 -9.76 14.31 1.40
N ILE A 144 -10.24 13.15 1.83
CA ILE A 144 -11.67 12.82 1.79
C ILE A 144 -12.22 12.80 3.21
N VAL A 145 -13.28 13.55 3.41
CA VAL A 145 -14.12 13.51 4.61
C VAL A 145 -15.30 12.58 4.34
N HIS A 146 -15.54 11.64 5.25
CA HIS A 146 -16.56 10.61 5.10
C HIS A 146 -17.63 10.74 6.18
N PHE A 147 -18.88 10.85 5.77
CA PHE A 147 -20.06 10.87 6.63
C PHE A 147 -20.82 9.53 6.54
N ASN A 148 -21.62 9.25 7.57
CA ASN A 148 -22.45 8.04 7.60
C ASN A 148 -23.66 8.08 6.67
N THR A 149 -24.00 9.24 6.11
CA THR A 149 -25.16 9.48 5.25
C THR A 149 -24.80 10.48 4.16
N PRO A 150 -25.46 10.45 2.99
CA PRO A 150 -25.26 11.45 1.95
C PRO A 150 -25.59 12.86 2.45
N ILE A 151 -24.70 13.80 2.24
CA ILE A 151 -24.80 15.18 2.73
C ILE A 151 -25.44 16.07 1.67
N ASN A 152 -26.23 17.06 2.12
CA ASN A 152 -26.75 18.11 1.24
C ASN A 152 -25.61 19.06 0.86
N ILE A 153 -25.06 18.87 -0.34
CA ILE A 153 -23.87 19.61 -0.81
C ILE A 153 -24.14 21.10 -1.04
N ASP A 154 -25.38 21.47 -1.39
CA ASP A 154 -25.72 22.85 -1.69
C ASP A 154 -25.59 23.75 -0.46
N THR A 155 -25.92 23.22 0.71
CA THR A 155 -25.83 23.93 1.99
C THR A 155 -24.52 23.65 2.75
N PHE A 156 -23.76 22.63 2.35
CA PHE A 156 -22.60 22.11 3.10
C PHE A 156 -21.59 23.20 3.50
N ARG A 157 -21.24 24.09 2.56
CA ARG A 157 -20.24 25.16 2.80
C ARG A 157 -20.63 26.10 3.94
N SER A 158 -21.93 26.35 4.19
CA SER A 158 -22.41 27.23 5.26
C SER A 158 -22.23 26.64 6.66
N PHE A 159 -22.05 25.32 6.74
CA PHE A 159 -21.85 24.57 7.99
C PHE A 159 -20.39 24.29 8.31
N ILE A 160 -19.44 24.75 7.46
CA ILE A 160 -18.01 24.49 7.67
C ILE A 160 -17.29 25.77 8.09
N HIS A 161 -16.43 25.62 9.10
CA HIS A 161 -15.39 26.59 9.45
C HIS A 161 -14.04 25.90 9.50
N SER A 162 -13.04 26.51 8.88
CA SER A 162 -11.67 26.02 8.88
C SER A 162 -10.70 27.19 8.96
N ASN A 163 -9.51 26.93 9.52
CA ASN A 163 -8.39 27.87 9.52
C ASN A 163 -7.56 27.84 8.21
N ALA A 164 -8.03 27.07 7.21
CA ALA A 164 -7.51 27.10 5.84
C ALA A 164 -8.65 27.11 4.83
N GLU A 165 -8.38 27.56 3.60
CA GLU A 165 -9.36 27.55 2.52
C GLU A 165 -9.24 26.28 1.67
N PHE A 166 -10.40 25.65 1.39
CA PHE A 166 -10.51 24.44 0.59
C PHE A 166 -11.50 24.59 -0.58
N ASN A 167 -11.16 23.97 -1.70
CA ASN A 167 -12.16 23.57 -2.68
C ASN A 167 -12.83 22.31 -2.16
N ILE A 168 -14.16 22.29 -2.19
CA ILE A 168 -14.97 21.26 -1.59
C ILE A 168 -15.91 20.71 -2.67
N GLU A 169 -15.79 19.42 -2.94
CA GLU A 169 -16.57 18.72 -3.97
C GLU A 169 -16.90 17.28 -3.54
N PRO A 170 -18.05 16.73 -3.98
CA PRO A 170 -18.35 15.33 -3.71
C PRO A 170 -17.41 14.41 -4.51
N VAL A 171 -17.21 13.20 -4.01
CA VAL A 171 -16.36 12.20 -4.67
C VAL A 171 -17.13 11.53 -5.80
N THR A 172 -16.51 11.45 -6.99
CA THR A 172 -17.03 10.62 -8.10
C THR A 172 -16.50 9.21 -7.97
N VAL A 173 -17.39 8.23 -7.98
CA VAL A 173 -17.07 6.80 -7.95
C VAL A 173 -17.56 6.13 -9.23
N LYS A 174 -16.94 5.02 -9.63
CA LYS A 174 -17.45 4.19 -10.73
C LYS A 174 -18.35 3.11 -10.16
N ASP A 175 -19.55 2.96 -10.75
CA ASP A 175 -20.45 1.87 -10.45
C ASP A 175 -19.98 0.53 -11.06
N SER A 176 -20.70 -0.55 -10.77
CA SER A 176 -20.39 -1.89 -11.31
C SER A 176 -20.42 -1.97 -12.85
N ASN A 177 -21.07 -1.00 -13.50
CA ASN A 177 -21.18 -0.88 -14.96
C ASN A 177 -20.17 0.10 -15.55
N ASN A 178 -19.18 0.55 -14.75
CA ASN A 178 -18.15 1.53 -15.12
C ASN A 178 -18.69 2.94 -15.43
N ASN A 179 -19.94 3.27 -15.04
CA ASN A 179 -20.49 4.62 -15.13
C ASN A 179 -20.07 5.46 -13.94
N ASN A 180 -19.86 6.75 -14.16
CA ASN A 180 -19.53 7.68 -13.08
C ASN A 180 -20.82 7.98 -12.26
N SER A 181 -20.76 7.76 -10.96
CA SER A 181 -21.77 8.17 -9.99
C SER A 181 -21.17 9.07 -8.93
N ILE A 182 -21.97 9.93 -8.31
CA ILE A 182 -21.52 10.86 -7.27
C ILE A 182 -21.86 10.26 -5.89
N ASP A 183 -20.84 10.10 -5.05
CA ASP A 183 -21.00 9.66 -3.66
C ASP A 183 -21.06 10.88 -2.74
N LEU A 184 -22.26 11.32 -2.40
CA LEU A 184 -22.50 12.45 -1.51
C LEU A 184 -22.17 12.18 -0.04
N SER A 185 -21.84 10.94 0.35
CA SER A 185 -21.35 10.63 1.69
C SER A 185 -19.85 10.89 1.84
N LYS A 186 -19.14 11.09 0.73
CA LYS A 186 -17.70 11.35 0.66
C LYS A 186 -17.45 12.70 0.02
N ILE A 187 -16.85 13.59 0.76
CA ILE A 187 -16.56 14.96 0.33
C ILE A 187 -15.06 15.17 0.28
N LYS A 188 -14.54 15.51 -0.89
CA LYS A 188 -13.14 15.83 -1.10
C LYS A 188 -12.87 17.29 -0.77
N PHE A 189 -11.84 17.50 0.03
CA PHE A 189 -11.29 18.81 0.38
C PHE A 189 -9.92 18.97 -0.26
N THR A 190 -9.76 19.93 -1.15
CA THR A 190 -8.48 20.21 -1.79
C THR A 190 -8.04 21.62 -1.36
N PRO A 191 -6.84 21.80 -0.77
CA PRO A 191 -6.36 23.14 -0.38
C PRO A 191 -6.35 24.07 -1.60
N LYS A 192 -6.85 25.33 -1.42
CA LYS A 192 -6.78 26.35 -2.48
C LYS A 192 -5.38 26.89 -2.67
N THR A 193 -4.61 26.95 -1.59
CA THR A 193 -3.19 27.29 -1.55
C THR A 193 -2.46 26.22 -0.75
N PRO A 194 -1.18 25.94 -1.04
CA PRO A 194 -0.42 24.96 -0.25
C PRO A 194 -0.49 25.27 1.24
N LEU A 195 -0.81 24.27 2.04
CA LEU A 195 -0.83 24.33 3.50
C LEU A 195 0.61 24.44 4.03
N ASN A 196 0.80 25.03 5.20
CA ASN A 196 2.12 25.09 5.83
C ASN A 196 2.51 23.74 6.41
N ASN A 197 3.70 23.27 6.05
CA ASN A 197 4.27 22.05 6.61
C ASN A 197 4.48 22.17 8.13
N GLY A 198 4.39 21.06 8.85
CA GLY A 198 4.52 21.01 10.31
C GLY A 198 3.37 21.67 11.08
N THR A 199 2.26 22.02 10.42
CA THR A 199 1.14 22.77 11.01
C THR A 199 -0.10 21.90 11.17
N ASN A 200 -0.86 22.14 12.24
CA ASN A 200 -2.15 21.52 12.47
C ASN A 200 -3.29 22.40 11.93
N TYR A 201 -4.24 21.77 11.30
CA TYR A 201 -5.45 22.38 10.76
C TYR A 201 -6.68 21.84 11.44
N LEU A 202 -7.66 22.72 11.68
CA LEU A 202 -8.92 22.39 12.31
C LEU A 202 -10.07 22.69 11.37
N ILE A 203 -10.93 21.69 11.16
CA ILE A 203 -12.20 21.86 10.48
C ILE A 203 -13.32 21.61 11.47
N ARG A 204 -14.22 22.59 11.61
CA ARG A 204 -15.43 22.49 12.40
C ARG A 204 -16.62 22.29 11.49
N PHE A 205 -17.35 21.22 11.69
CA PHE A 205 -18.66 21.00 11.11
C PHE A 205 -19.71 21.43 12.15
N LYS A 206 -20.52 22.43 11.80
CA LYS A 206 -21.49 23.01 12.72
C LYS A 206 -22.68 22.09 12.93
N LYS A 207 -23.23 22.12 14.12
CA LYS A 207 -24.54 21.57 14.45
C LYS A 207 -25.59 22.04 13.41
N GLY A 208 -26.46 21.11 13.02
CA GLY A 208 -27.52 21.37 12.04
C GLY A 208 -27.13 21.11 10.59
N LEU A 209 -25.89 20.64 10.32
CA LEU A 209 -25.49 20.18 8.98
C LEU A 209 -26.48 19.11 8.49
N PRO A 210 -27.23 19.34 7.38
CA PRO A 210 -28.26 18.41 6.92
C PRO A 210 -27.71 17.35 5.96
N SER A 211 -28.27 16.15 6.05
CA SER A 211 -28.22 15.15 4.97
C SER A 211 -29.22 15.49 3.88
N ILE A 212 -29.14 14.78 2.75
CA ILE A 212 -30.16 14.88 1.69
C ILE A 212 -31.54 14.35 2.14
N ASN A 213 -31.59 13.50 3.17
CA ASN A 213 -32.79 12.89 3.73
C ASN A 213 -33.37 13.68 4.92
N GLY A 214 -32.73 14.82 5.29
CA GLY A 214 -33.19 15.71 6.35
C GLY A 214 -32.70 15.37 7.77
N GLU A 215 -31.83 14.35 7.94
CA GLU A 215 -31.15 14.14 9.22
C GLU A 215 -30.15 15.27 9.46
N LEU A 216 -29.92 15.59 10.72
CA LEU A 216 -29.06 16.70 11.13
C LEU A 216 -27.90 16.23 12.00
N LEU A 217 -26.76 16.89 11.85
CA LEU A 217 -25.64 16.79 12.81
C LEU A 217 -26.07 17.39 14.15
N LYS A 218 -26.09 16.60 15.21
CA LYS A 218 -26.62 17.04 16.53
C LYS A 218 -25.75 18.01 17.27
N ASN A 219 -24.43 17.85 17.16
CA ASN A 219 -23.44 18.68 17.83
C ASN A 219 -22.36 19.14 16.86
N ASP A 220 -21.67 20.24 17.20
CA ASP A 220 -20.45 20.60 16.50
C ASP A 220 -19.45 19.46 16.53
N THR A 221 -18.90 19.14 15.37
CA THR A 221 -17.89 18.09 15.24
C THR A 221 -16.61 18.71 14.71
N PHE A 222 -15.50 18.32 15.28
CA PHE A 222 -14.18 18.85 14.95
C PHE A 222 -13.31 17.77 14.34
N LEU A 223 -12.63 18.09 13.25
CA LEU A 223 -11.63 17.28 12.60
C LEU A 223 -10.30 18.01 12.66
N THR A 224 -9.33 17.44 13.35
CA THR A 224 -7.95 17.92 13.40
C THR A 224 -7.11 17.15 12.40
N LEU A 225 -6.35 17.86 11.58
CA LEU A 225 -5.47 17.34 10.55
C LEU A 225 -4.07 17.87 10.78
N SER A 226 -3.06 17.09 10.45
CA SER A 226 -1.65 17.51 10.53
C SER A 226 -1.01 17.45 9.15
N VAL A 227 -0.22 18.45 8.81
CA VAL A 227 0.62 18.44 7.62
C VAL A 227 2.05 18.10 8.05
N ASP A 228 2.63 17.08 7.46
CA ASP A 228 4.00 16.68 7.77
C ASP A 228 5.02 17.77 7.40
N ASP A 229 6.17 17.71 8.05
CA ASP A 229 7.34 18.41 7.58
C ASP A 229 7.79 17.87 6.21
N LYS A 230 8.40 18.74 5.40
CA LYS A 230 9.03 18.29 4.17
C LYS A 230 10.14 17.30 4.47
N PRO A 231 10.24 16.20 3.70
CA PRO A 231 11.35 15.27 3.86
C PRO A 231 12.68 15.99 3.55
N THR A 232 13.73 15.68 4.31
CA THR A 232 15.03 16.34 4.21
C THR A 232 16.11 15.32 3.86
N ILE A 233 16.86 15.59 2.79
CA ILE A 233 18.06 14.85 2.42
C ILE A 233 19.23 15.41 3.24
N ILE A 234 19.95 14.56 3.97
CA ILE A 234 21.04 14.95 4.86
C ILE A 234 22.44 14.65 4.31
N ASP A 235 22.54 13.64 3.42
CA ASP A 235 23.82 13.27 2.81
C ASP A 235 23.58 12.58 1.46
N SER A 236 24.62 12.56 0.63
CA SER A 236 24.62 11.88 -0.66
C SER A 236 25.98 11.29 -1.02
N TYR A 237 25.95 10.29 -1.91
CA TYR A 237 27.13 9.89 -2.67
C TYR A 237 26.80 10.00 -4.16
N PRO A 238 27.62 10.68 -4.97
CA PRO A 238 28.78 11.50 -4.58
C PRO A 238 28.39 12.65 -3.63
N LYS A 239 29.33 13.09 -2.79
CA LYS A 239 29.18 14.32 -1.99
C LYS A 239 29.35 15.55 -2.89
N ASN A 240 28.74 16.65 -2.48
CA ASN A 240 28.90 17.90 -3.20
C ASN A 240 30.40 18.30 -3.31
N ASN A 241 30.81 18.72 -4.50
CA ASN A 241 32.19 19.06 -4.86
C ASN A 241 33.19 17.88 -4.84
N SER A 242 32.72 16.63 -4.83
CA SER A 242 33.59 15.47 -4.94
C SER A 242 34.31 15.44 -6.29
N LYS A 243 35.55 14.99 -6.28
CA LYS A 243 36.41 14.80 -7.48
C LYS A 243 36.76 13.33 -7.64
N TRP A 244 37.16 12.96 -8.87
CA TRP A 244 37.62 11.61 -9.24
C TRP A 244 36.57 10.52 -8.99
N ILE A 245 35.30 10.87 -9.16
CA ILE A 245 34.21 9.92 -9.11
C ILE A 245 34.34 8.95 -10.29
N GLY A 246 34.19 7.66 -10.03
CA GLY A 246 34.23 6.64 -11.09
C GLY A 246 33.16 6.84 -12.15
N LEU A 247 33.34 6.24 -13.32
CA LEU A 247 32.46 6.48 -14.47
C LEU A 247 31.08 5.82 -14.37
N TYR A 248 30.88 4.96 -13.39
CA TYR A 248 29.61 4.30 -13.13
C TYR A 248 29.33 4.29 -11.62
N PRO A 249 29.14 5.49 -11.03
CA PRO A 249 28.88 5.58 -9.59
C PRO A 249 27.48 5.09 -9.29
N ARG A 250 27.33 4.41 -8.17
CA ARG A 250 26.01 4.16 -7.58
C ARG A 250 25.65 5.37 -6.72
N PHE A 251 24.74 6.17 -7.19
CA PHE A 251 24.25 7.32 -6.42
C PHE A 251 23.44 6.85 -5.22
N THR A 252 23.63 7.48 -4.08
CA THR A 252 22.83 7.23 -2.88
C THR A 252 22.51 8.54 -2.18
N ILE A 253 21.38 8.57 -1.51
CA ILE A 253 21.00 9.66 -0.62
C ILE A 253 20.55 9.07 0.72
N ASN A 254 20.81 9.81 1.80
CA ASN A 254 20.31 9.53 3.13
C ASN A 254 19.34 10.61 3.54
N CYS A 255 18.21 10.23 4.11
CA CYS A 255 17.13 11.14 4.50
C CYS A 255 16.96 11.13 6.03
N LYS A 256 16.56 12.27 6.58
CA LYS A 256 16.24 12.42 8.00
C LYS A 256 14.91 11.75 8.36
N THR A 257 13.97 11.72 7.40
CA THR A 257 12.61 11.21 7.56
C THR A 257 12.34 10.09 6.57
N ASN A 258 11.33 9.28 6.84
CA ASN A 258 10.94 8.19 5.94
C ASN A 258 10.43 8.74 4.61
N ILE A 259 10.89 8.13 3.52
CA ILE A 259 10.51 8.47 2.15
C ILE A 259 9.76 7.32 1.49
N SER A 260 8.88 7.65 0.55
CA SER A 260 8.14 6.69 -0.29
C SER A 260 8.70 6.61 -1.70
N GLU A 261 9.21 7.73 -2.21
CA GLU A 261 9.75 7.85 -3.57
C GLU A 261 10.99 8.74 -3.56
N ALA A 262 11.87 8.49 -4.52
CA ALA A 262 13.06 9.31 -4.75
C ALA A 262 13.33 9.44 -6.25
N THR A 263 13.71 10.63 -6.69
CA THR A 263 14.11 10.94 -8.06
C THR A 263 15.43 11.68 -8.10
N MET A 264 16.19 11.43 -9.14
CA MET A 264 17.45 12.13 -9.45
C MET A 264 17.40 12.63 -10.89
N ILE A 265 17.77 13.87 -11.12
CA ILE A 265 17.94 14.44 -12.45
C ILE A 265 19.44 14.67 -12.66
N ILE A 266 19.99 14.12 -13.73
CA ILE A 266 21.37 14.31 -14.17
C ILE A 266 21.41 14.35 -15.71
N ASP A 267 22.11 15.32 -16.31
CA ASP A 267 22.14 15.57 -17.76
C ASP A 267 20.72 15.53 -18.39
N ASP A 268 19.76 16.24 -17.77
CA ASP A 268 18.35 16.33 -18.16
C ASP A 268 17.59 14.98 -18.18
N THR A 269 18.19 13.94 -17.65
CA THR A 269 17.55 12.62 -17.52
C THR A 269 17.07 12.42 -16.09
N GLU A 270 15.77 12.14 -15.94
CA GLU A 270 15.18 11.78 -14.66
C GLU A 270 15.30 10.27 -14.42
N ILE A 271 15.74 9.91 -13.23
CA ILE A 271 15.96 8.52 -12.80
C ILE A 271 15.21 8.30 -11.49
N THR A 272 14.36 7.29 -11.47
CA THR A 272 13.68 6.84 -10.25
C THR A 272 14.65 6.03 -9.39
N GLY A 273 14.71 6.35 -8.10
CA GLY A 273 15.54 5.67 -7.13
C GLY A 273 14.85 4.46 -6.50
N GLU A 274 15.67 3.47 -6.12
CA GLU A 274 15.24 2.35 -5.28
C GLU A 274 15.31 2.76 -3.81
N VAL A 275 14.15 2.85 -3.16
CA VAL A 275 14.05 3.18 -1.73
C VAL A 275 14.33 1.93 -0.89
N SER A 276 15.14 2.08 0.15
CA SER A 276 15.46 0.99 1.09
C SER A 276 14.23 0.52 1.89
N SER A 277 14.30 -0.68 2.45
CA SER A 277 13.22 -1.26 3.25
C SER A 277 12.89 -0.45 4.51
N ASP A 278 13.88 0.20 5.10
CA ASP A 278 13.74 1.11 6.24
C ASP A 278 13.30 2.53 5.86
N ARG A 279 13.17 2.79 4.54
CA ARG A 279 12.73 4.07 3.96
C ARG A 279 13.61 5.27 4.31
N SER A 280 14.82 5.05 4.78
CA SER A 280 15.75 6.13 5.15
C SER A 280 16.73 6.50 4.04
N THR A 281 16.89 5.64 3.04
CA THR A 281 17.85 5.83 1.95
C THR A 281 17.23 5.53 0.59
N ALA A 282 17.81 6.11 -0.45
CA ALA A 282 17.51 5.70 -1.82
C ALA A 282 18.79 5.57 -2.64
N SER A 283 18.79 4.68 -3.63
CA SER A 283 19.90 4.49 -4.54
C SER A 283 19.45 4.58 -5.99
N PHE A 284 20.37 5.12 -6.85
CA PHE A 284 20.08 5.36 -8.26
C PHE A 284 21.22 4.75 -9.09
N THR A 285 20.83 4.10 -10.18
CA THR A 285 21.78 3.49 -11.11
C THR A 285 21.55 4.07 -12.50
N LEU A 286 22.62 4.52 -13.13
CA LEU A 286 22.57 5.01 -14.51
C LEU A 286 22.43 3.84 -15.51
N ASN A 287 21.85 4.11 -16.65
CA ASN A 287 21.82 3.15 -17.77
C ASN A 287 23.08 3.22 -18.66
N HIS A 288 23.91 4.26 -18.51
CA HIS A 288 25.14 4.50 -19.29
C HIS A 288 26.29 4.92 -18.36
N LEU A 289 27.50 4.89 -18.90
CA LEU A 289 28.69 5.40 -18.20
C LEU A 289 28.76 6.92 -18.35
N LEU A 290 29.22 7.56 -17.30
CA LEU A 290 29.58 8.98 -17.33
C LEU A 290 30.85 9.19 -18.17
N GLN A 291 30.98 10.36 -18.77
CA GLN A 291 32.20 10.74 -19.51
C GLN A 291 33.33 11.02 -18.52
N PRO A 292 34.57 10.60 -18.82
CA PRO A 292 35.72 10.94 -17.98
C PRO A 292 36.05 12.43 -18.03
N ASN A 293 36.68 12.94 -16.98
CA ASN A 293 37.12 14.32 -16.85
C ASN A 293 36.04 15.37 -17.10
N LYS A 294 34.80 15.06 -16.70
CA LYS A 294 33.61 15.93 -16.86
C LYS A 294 32.99 16.26 -15.51
N SER A 295 32.53 17.51 -15.37
CA SER A 295 31.72 17.91 -14.21
C SER A 295 30.25 17.66 -14.49
N TYR A 296 29.54 17.20 -13.45
CA TYR A 296 28.12 16.88 -13.48
C TYR A 296 27.38 17.57 -12.36
N ASN A 297 26.11 17.89 -12.61
CA ASN A 297 25.17 18.37 -11.64
C ASN A 297 24.07 17.34 -11.48
N ALA A 298 23.90 16.77 -10.29
CA ALA A 298 22.79 15.91 -9.95
C ALA A 298 21.83 16.65 -9.00
N VAL A 299 20.54 16.54 -9.25
CA VAL A 299 19.49 17.15 -8.42
C VAL A 299 18.61 16.02 -7.90
N PHE A 300 18.56 15.86 -6.58
CA PHE A 300 17.74 14.86 -5.93
C PHE A 300 16.49 15.49 -5.35
N LYS A 301 15.38 14.77 -5.43
CA LYS A 301 14.13 15.06 -4.73
C LYS A 301 13.59 13.77 -4.13
N VAL A 302 12.94 13.88 -3.00
CA VAL A 302 12.29 12.77 -2.31
C VAL A 302 10.87 13.15 -1.93
N LYS A 303 10.00 12.14 -1.87
CA LYS A 303 8.60 12.28 -1.49
C LYS A 303 8.36 11.46 -0.22
N SER A 304 7.64 12.02 0.75
CA SER A 304 7.21 11.30 1.95
C SER A 304 5.99 10.41 1.67
N ALA A 305 5.58 9.60 2.64
CA ALA A 305 4.35 8.82 2.55
C ALA A 305 3.08 9.69 2.52
N SER A 306 3.16 10.90 3.06
CA SER A 306 2.11 11.92 3.03
C SER A 306 2.13 12.81 1.79
N SER A 307 2.89 12.42 0.76
CA SER A 307 3.06 13.13 -0.52
C SER A 307 3.82 14.47 -0.44
N GLU A 308 4.46 14.80 0.69
CA GLU A 308 5.30 15.98 0.78
C GLU A 308 6.60 15.80 -0.01
N ILE A 309 6.99 16.81 -0.79
CA ILE A 309 8.19 16.79 -1.63
C ILE A 309 9.28 17.66 -0.99
N SER A 310 10.49 17.12 -0.94
CA SER A 310 11.67 17.85 -0.44
C SER A 310 12.00 19.05 -1.30
N ASP A 311 12.71 20.00 -0.73
CA ASP A 311 13.43 20.97 -1.52
C ASP A 311 14.50 20.25 -2.36
N PRO A 312 14.86 20.79 -3.56
CA PRO A 312 15.85 20.18 -4.43
C PRO A 312 17.24 20.13 -3.75
N TYR A 313 17.80 18.93 -3.60
CA TYR A 313 19.15 18.74 -3.08
C TYR A 313 20.15 18.63 -4.24
N LYS A 314 20.99 19.65 -4.41
CA LYS A 314 21.91 19.79 -5.55
C LYS A 314 23.30 19.33 -5.19
N VAL A 315 23.89 18.51 -6.05
CA VAL A 315 25.24 17.97 -5.91
C VAL A 315 26.02 18.19 -7.20
N THR A 316 27.18 18.82 -7.08
CA THR A 316 28.14 18.96 -8.17
C THR A 316 29.32 18.02 -7.90
N PHE A 317 29.77 17.30 -8.90
CA PHE A 317 30.94 16.42 -8.78
C PHE A 317 31.68 16.32 -10.12
N SER A 318 32.92 15.84 -10.12
CA SER A 318 33.68 15.56 -11.33
C SER A 318 34.14 14.11 -11.37
N THR A 319 34.12 13.55 -12.57
CA THR A 319 34.57 12.18 -12.82
C THR A 319 36.09 12.09 -12.89
N THR A 320 36.59 10.87 -12.70
CA THR A 320 38.01 10.56 -12.88
C THR A 320 38.44 10.83 -14.35
N SER A 321 39.70 11.17 -14.52
CA SER A 321 40.29 11.33 -15.84
C SER A 321 40.78 9.98 -16.37
N ILE A 322 40.58 9.73 -17.65
CA ILE A 322 41.18 8.61 -18.39
C ILE A 322 42.07 9.19 -19.49
N ASN A 323 43.37 8.94 -19.44
CA ASN A 323 44.30 9.27 -20.52
C ASN A 323 44.51 8.04 -21.44
N SER A 324 45.27 8.22 -22.50
CA SER A 324 45.55 7.16 -23.50
C SER A 324 46.23 5.92 -22.90
N GLU A 325 46.95 6.06 -21.77
CA GLU A 325 47.69 4.97 -21.11
C GLU A 325 46.91 4.32 -19.97
N THR A 326 45.80 4.93 -19.52
CA THR A 326 44.99 4.40 -18.42
C THR A 326 44.35 3.08 -18.80
N ILE A 327 44.67 2.00 -18.09
CA ILE A 327 44.03 0.69 -18.25
C ILE A 327 42.86 0.60 -17.26
N TRP A 328 41.71 0.09 -17.72
CA TRP A 328 40.54 -0.13 -16.89
C TRP A 328 39.69 -1.27 -17.42
N LEU A 329 38.87 -1.86 -16.56
CA LEU A 329 38.00 -2.98 -16.88
C LEU A 329 36.53 -2.57 -16.89
N LYS A 330 35.76 -3.20 -17.77
CA LYS A 330 34.30 -3.22 -17.75
C LYS A 330 33.83 -4.66 -17.73
N ILE A 331 33.14 -5.05 -16.67
CA ILE A 331 32.59 -6.38 -16.49
C ILE A 331 31.07 -6.28 -16.72
N MET A 332 30.60 -7.00 -17.74
CA MET A 332 29.20 -7.08 -18.08
C MET A 332 28.61 -8.33 -17.47
N ILE A 333 27.55 -8.13 -16.65
CA ILE A 333 26.86 -9.19 -15.90
C ILE A 333 25.54 -9.49 -16.60
N GLY A 334 25.34 -10.73 -17.02
CA GLY A 334 24.14 -11.19 -17.70
C GLY A 334 24.22 -12.68 -18.04
N ASN A 335 23.39 -13.14 -18.99
CA ASN A 335 23.42 -14.54 -19.43
C ASN A 335 24.76 -14.92 -20.04
N ASP A 336 25.39 -14.00 -20.80
CA ASP A 336 26.71 -14.14 -21.39
C ASP A 336 27.63 -13.10 -20.76
N SER A 337 28.13 -13.38 -19.55
CA SER A 337 29.01 -12.48 -18.81
C SER A 337 30.40 -12.43 -19.43
N TYR A 338 31.00 -11.24 -19.48
CA TYR A 338 32.33 -11.04 -20.02
C TYR A 338 33.05 -9.83 -19.39
N VAL A 339 34.38 -9.85 -19.48
CA VAL A 339 35.28 -8.79 -19.05
C VAL A 339 35.87 -8.12 -20.27
N GLU A 340 35.68 -6.82 -20.44
CA GLU A 340 36.35 -6.01 -21.47
C GLU A 340 37.49 -5.22 -20.79
N CYS A 341 38.65 -5.25 -21.38
CA CYS A 341 39.79 -4.46 -20.99
C CYS A 341 40.03 -3.30 -21.94
N TYR A 342 40.16 -2.10 -21.41
CA TYR A 342 40.37 -0.88 -22.15
C TYR A 342 41.72 -0.26 -21.83
N LYS A 343 42.33 0.37 -22.81
CA LYS A 343 43.44 1.32 -22.69
C LYS A 343 42.98 2.66 -23.24
N GLY A 344 42.87 3.68 -22.40
CA GLY A 344 42.16 4.88 -22.75
C GLY A 344 40.73 4.58 -23.19
N ASN A 345 40.35 5.02 -24.36
CA ASN A 345 39.03 4.75 -24.97
C ASN A 345 39.01 3.52 -25.89
N ARG A 346 40.14 2.84 -26.08
CA ARG A 346 40.25 1.71 -26.99
C ARG A 346 40.13 0.39 -26.22
N LYS A 347 39.20 -0.47 -26.64
CA LYS A 347 39.15 -1.85 -26.15
C LYS A 347 40.36 -2.62 -26.70
N ILE A 348 41.15 -3.17 -25.82
CA ILE A 348 42.37 -3.90 -26.14
C ILE A 348 42.24 -5.41 -25.97
N ASN A 349 41.30 -5.87 -25.13
CA ASN A 349 41.02 -7.28 -24.97
C ASN A 349 39.57 -7.51 -24.48
N ALA A 350 39.09 -8.76 -24.62
CA ALA A 350 37.80 -9.21 -24.03
C ALA A 350 37.91 -10.70 -23.67
N PHE A 351 37.36 -11.08 -22.53
CA PHE A 351 37.41 -12.42 -21.96
C PHE A 351 36.03 -12.88 -21.54
N SER A 352 35.65 -14.11 -21.84
CA SER A 352 34.44 -14.72 -21.30
C SER A 352 34.65 -15.02 -19.81
N CYS A 353 33.63 -14.84 -19.01
CA CYS A 353 33.71 -15.17 -17.58
C CYS A 353 32.42 -15.83 -17.12
N SER A 354 32.53 -16.60 -16.01
CA SER A 354 31.40 -17.11 -15.25
C SER A 354 31.25 -16.29 -13.96
N ILE A 355 30.01 -15.92 -13.62
CA ILE A 355 29.68 -15.17 -12.42
C ILE A 355 28.71 -16.02 -11.60
N GLY A 356 29.01 -16.24 -10.33
CA GLY A 356 28.20 -17.09 -9.46
C GLY A 356 26.90 -16.44 -9.02
N ASP A 357 25.86 -17.26 -8.88
CA ASP A 357 24.50 -16.83 -8.47
C ASP A 357 24.29 -16.82 -6.95
N LYS A 358 25.26 -17.34 -6.17
CA LYS A 358 25.08 -17.47 -4.72
C LYS A 358 25.23 -16.14 -3.97
N GLY A 359 24.10 -15.50 -3.73
CA GLY A 359 23.80 -14.73 -2.50
C GLY A 359 24.48 -13.39 -2.31
N TYR A 360 25.62 -13.13 -2.94
CA TYR A 360 26.33 -11.86 -2.89
C TYR A 360 26.42 -11.25 -4.30
N VAL A 361 25.29 -10.79 -4.79
CA VAL A 361 25.33 -9.98 -6.00
C VAL A 361 26.05 -8.67 -5.63
N ILE A 362 27.33 -8.58 -6.02
CA ILE A 362 28.00 -7.30 -6.00
C ILE A 362 27.18 -6.32 -6.83
N LYS A 363 26.86 -5.18 -6.24
CA LYS A 363 25.97 -4.22 -6.88
C LYS A 363 26.68 -3.56 -8.07
N PRO A 364 25.96 -3.29 -9.19
CA PRO A 364 26.54 -2.50 -10.27
C PRO A 364 27.16 -1.20 -9.76
N GLY A 365 28.30 -0.80 -10.30
CA GLY A 365 29.03 0.37 -9.84
C GLY A 365 30.47 0.42 -10.33
N THR A 366 31.20 1.45 -9.88
CA THR A 366 32.65 1.55 -10.08
C THR A 366 33.38 1.07 -8.84
N TYR A 367 34.37 0.24 -9.06
CA TYR A 367 35.27 -0.35 -8.09
C TYR A 367 36.72 -0.11 -8.51
N TYR A 368 37.68 -0.49 -7.64
CA TYR A 368 39.07 -0.43 -7.92
C TYR A 368 39.74 -1.71 -7.41
N LEU A 369 40.77 -2.21 -8.14
CA LEU A 369 41.53 -3.36 -7.69
C LEU A 369 42.25 -3.01 -6.38
N GLN A 370 41.91 -3.72 -5.32
CA GLN A 370 42.47 -3.48 -3.97
C GLN A 370 43.71 -4.31 -3.71
N HIS A 371 43.71 -5.57 -4.14
CA HIS A 371 44.78 -6.53 -3.90
C HIS A 371 44.90 -7.48 -5.10
N LYS A 372 46.10 -7.99 -5.32
CA LYS A 372 46.38 -9.04 -6.31
C LYS A 372 47.37 -10.07 -5.73
N SER A 373 47.11 -11.34 -6.03
CA SER A 373 47.95 -12.47 -5.63
C SER A 373 48.05 -13.49 -6.76
N GLU A 374 49.14 -14.24 -6.79
CA GLU A 374 49.34 -15.36 -7.73
C GLU A 374 48.39 -16.53 -7.47
N VAL A 375 47.83 -16.60 -6.27
CA VAL A 375 47.00 -17.69 -5.83
C VAL A 375 45.76 -17.14 -5.12
N TYR A 376 44.59 -17.71 -5.41
CA TYR A 376 43.36 -17.49 -4.66
C TYR A 376 43.24 -18.50 -3.51
N LEU A 377 43.06 -18.00 -2.30
CA LEU A 377 42.84 -18.79 -1.09
C LEU A 377 41.33 -18.82 -0.75
N ASN A 378 40.82 -19.99 -0.42
CA ASN A 378 39.44 -20.09 0.11
C ASN A 378 39.35 -19.55 1.55
N SER A 379 38.17 -19.58 2.14
CA SER A 379 37.92 -19.10 3.51
C SER A 379 38.72 -19.84 4.61
N LYS A 380 39.32 -21.00 4.30
CA LYS A 380 40.17 -21.79 5.19
C LYS A 380 41.67 -21.49 4.96
N GLY A 381 42.00 -20.55 4.07
CA GLY A 381 43.36 -20.25 3.71
C GLY A 381 44.04 -21.28 2.81
N ILE A 382 43.29 -22.16 2.16
CA ILE A 382 43.81 -23.19 1.25
C ILE A 382 43.81 -22.64 -0.18
N PRO A 383 44.97 -22.79 -0.92
CA PRO A 383 45.03 -22.45 -2.33
C PRO A 383 44.02 -23.28 -3.15
N VAL A 384 43.20 -22.61 -3.94
CA VAL A 384 42.11 -23.26 -4.73
C VAL A 384 42.01 -22.78 -6.16
N ALA A 385 42.70 -21.71 -6.55
CA ALA A 385 42.78 -21.27 -7.94
C ALA A 385 44.03 -20.45 -8.21
N ASN A 386 44.41 -20.33 -9.49
CA ASN A 386 45.46 -19.44 -9.91
C ASN A 386 44.93 -18.01 -9.98
N TYR A 387 45.77 -17.08 -9.59
CA TYR A 387 45.56 -15.64 -9.63
C TYR A 387 44.32 -15.16 -8.85
N TRP A 388 44.49 -14.05 -8.17
CA TRP A 388 43.43 -13.35 -7.47
C TRP A 388 43.55 -11.86 -7.73
N LEU A 389 42.45 -11.24 -8.17
CA LEU A 389 42.31 -9.80 -8.32
C LEU A 389 41.09 -9.35 -7.51
N GLU A 390 41.31 -8.79 -6.33
CA GLU A 390 40.29 -8.35 -5.40
C GLU A 390 39.73 -6.98 -5.83
N ILE A 391 38.43 -6.88 -6.03
CA ILE A 391 37.70 -5.64 -6.37
C ILE A 391 36.85 -5.09 -5.23
N SER A 392 36.56 -5.93 -4.25
CA SER A 392 35.89 -5.57 -3.00
C SER A 392 36.17 -6.67 -1.99
N LYS A 393 35.97 -6.41 -0.70
CA LYS A 393 36.24 -7.36 0.37
C LYS A 393 35.67 -8.75 0.03
N ASN A 394 36.56 -9.73 -0.11
CA ASN A 394 36.26 -11.13 -0.45
C ASN A 394 35.57 -11.35 -1.81
N TYR A 395 35.61 -10.37 -2.70
CA TYR A 395 35.02 -10.49 -4.05
C TYR A 395 36.01 -10.03 -5.11
N GLY A 396 36.20 -10.83 -6.14
CA GLY A 396 37.15 -10.52 -7.19
C GLY A 396 37.12 -11.52 -8.33
N LEU A 397 38.21 -11.52 -9.11
CA LEU A 397 38.41 -12.41 -10.26
C LEU A 397 39.51 -13.42 -9.92
N HIS A 398 39.31 -14.68 -10.35
CA HIS A 398 40.31 -15.74 -10.23
C HIS A 398 40.21 -16.76 -11.38
N GLY A 399 41.20 -17.62 -11.51
CA GLY A 399 41.23 -18.71 -12.47
C GLY A 399 40.30 -19.84 -12.11
N TYR A 400 40.37 -20.94 -12.86
CA TYR A 400 39.55 -22.13 -12.60
C TYR A 400 39.82 -22.70 -11.19
N ILE A 401 38.73 -23.10 -10.53
CA ILE A 401 38.82 -23.77 -9.23
C ILE A 401 39.47 -25.15 -9.43
N ARG A 402 40.38 -25.52 -8.51
CA ARG A 402 41.16 -26.75 -8.50
C ARG A 402 40.78 -27.63 -7.32
N ASP A 403 40.95 -28.93 -7.53
CA ASP A 403 40.82 -29.95 -6.49
C ASP A 403 42.10 -30.04 -5.63
N GLU A 404 42.14 -30.98 -4.69
CA GLU A 404 43.30 -31.21 -3.81
C GLU A 404 44.56 -31.69 -4.54
N TYR A 405 44.38 -32.24 -5.75
CA TYR A 405 45.49 -32.64 -6.63
C TYR A 405 45.87 -31.58 -7.65
N TRP A 406 45.34 -30.37 -7.51
CA TRP A 406 45.56 -29.23 -8.39
C TRP A 406 45.01 -29.41 -9.81
N ASN A 407 44.05 -30.37 -10.03
CA ASN A 407 43.37 -30.52 -11.30
C ASN A 407 42.20 -29.51 -11.39
N VAL A 408 41.94 -29.06 -12.61
CA VAL A 408 40.81 -28.16 -12.85
C VAL A 408 39.49 -28.91 -12.55
N ASN A 409 38.70 -28.36 -11.65
CA ASN A 409 37.38 -28.85 -11.37
C ASN A 409 36.38 -28.22 -12.36
N SER A 410 36.18 -28.87 -13.51
CA SER A 410 35.29 -28.41 -14.58
C SER A 410 33.84 -28.20 -14.14
N LYS A 411 33.38 -28.94 -13.11
CA LYS A 411 32.04 -28.79 -12.56
C LYS A 411 31.85 -27.47 -11.82
N SER A 412 32.91 -26.87 -11.27
CA SER A 412 32.83 -25.60 -10.58
C SER A 412 32.71 -24.39 -11.51
N TYR A 413 33.20 -24.51 -12.76
CA TYR A 413 33.07 -23.47 -13.76
C TYR A 413 31.63 -23.34 -14.30
N TYR A 414 30.97 -24.48 -14.50
CA TYR A 414 29.58 -24.53 -15.01
C TYR A 414 28.53 -24.49 -13.91
N ASN A 415 28.94 -24.60 -12.67
CA ASN A 415 28.03 -24.53 -11.55
C ASN A 415 28.07 -23.12 -10.96
N ASN A 416 27.05 -22.31 -11.25
CA ASN A 416 26.90 -20.90 -10.75
C ASN A 416 26.87 -20.80 -9.23
N ASN A 417 27.36 -21.80 -8.51
CA ASN A 417 27.33 -21.93 -7.07
C ASN A 417 28.60 -21.35 -6.39
N HIS A 418 29.17 -20.29 -6.97
CA HIS A 418 30.33 -19.57 -6.45
C HIS A 418 30.01 -18.06 -6.31
N GLU A 419 30.85 -17.37 -5.55
CA GLU A 419 30.63 -15.95 -5.19
C GLU A 419 31.45 -14.98 -6.06
N ASN A 420 32.47 -15.46 -6.79
CA ASN A 420 33.44 -14.68 -7.52
C ASN A 420 33.25 -14.74 -9.04
N ILE A 421 34.07 -14.00 -9.74
CA ILE A 421 34.16 -14.00 -11.19
C ILE A 421 35.27 -14.96 -11.61
N ILE A 422 34.92 -16.00 -12.37
CA ILE A 422 35.85 -17.04 -12.83
C ILE A 422 36.17 -16.82 -14.31
N LEU A 423 37.45 -16.80 -14.65
CA LEU A 423 37.99 -16.78 -16.00
C LEU A 423 38.89 -18.00 -16.26
N SER A 424 39.30 -18.18 -17.50
CA SER A 424 40.36 -19.16 -17.79
C SER A 424 41.67 -18.75 -17.12
N ASP A 425 42.55 -19.74 -16.81
CA ASP A 425 43.81 -19.45 -16.18
C ASP A 425 44.70 -18.55 -17.08
N SER A 426 44.66 -18.72 -18.41
CA SER A 426 45.36 -17.89 -19.35
C SER A 426 44.89 -16.44 -19.37
N ASP A 427 43.56 -16.24 -19.27
CA ASP A 427 42.97 -14.90 -19.24
C ASP A 427 43.31 -14.21 -17.90
N MET A 428 43.26 -14.95 -16.82
CA MET A 428 43.67 -14.43 -15.51
C MET A 428 45.14 -14.11 -15.43
N GLU A 429 46.02 -14.93 -16.05
CA GLU A 429 47.44 -14.62 -16.16
C GLU A 429 47.69 -13.31 -16.90
N TRP A 430 46.95 -13.11 -18.02
CA TRP A 430 47.05 -11.86 -18.78
C TRP A 430 46.59 -10.66 -17.93
N LEU A 431 45.43 -10.76 -17.24
CA LEU A 431 44.93 -9.71 -16.37
C LEU A 431 45.92 -9.44 -15.21
N TYR A 432 46.43 -10.49 -14.56
CA TYR A 432 47.35 -10.37 -13.46
C TYR A 432 48.67 -9.65 -13.86
N LYS A 433 49.19 -9.94 -15.04
CA LYS A 433 50.44 -9.32 -15.55
C LYS A 433 50.25 -7.87 -15.99
N ASN A 434 49.06 -7.52 -16.53
CA ASN A 434 48.82 -6.21 -17.14
C ASN A 434 48.11 -5.21 -16.27
N LEU A 435 47.46 -5.62 -15.17
CA LEU A 435 46.74 -4.73 -14.28
C LEU A 435 47.54 -4.42 -13.03
N SER A 436 47.45 -3.20 -12.53
CA SER A 436 47.94 -2.77 -11.22
C SER A 436 46.80 -2.68 -10.20
N THR A 437 47.18 -2.64 -8.92
CA THR A 437 46.25 -2.13 -7.87
C THR A 437 45.79 -0.74 -8.27
N ASP A 438 44.59 -0.33 -7.79
CA ASP A 438 43.91 0.91 -8.16
C ASP A 438 43.40 0.96 -9.62
N THR A 439 43.55 -0.12 -10.42
CA THR A 439 42.89 -0.21 -11.72
C THR A 439 41.37 -0.12 -11.51
N MET A 440 40.73 0.81 -12.24
CA MET A 440 39.27 1.00 -12.21
C MET A 440 38.59 -0.20 -12.84
N VAL A 441 37.56 -0.71 -12.15
CA VAL A 441 36.71 -1.82 -12.58
C VAL A 441 35.23 -1.37 -12.54
N ILE A 442 34.57 -1.42 -13.67
CA ILE A 442 33.16 -1.09 -13.78
C ILE A 442 32.37 -2.39 -13.86
N LEU A 443 31.45 -2.58 -12.93
CA LEU A 443 30.45 -3.65 -12.97
C LEU A 443 29.16 -3.10 -13.50
N LYS A 444 28.67 -3.62 -14.60
CA LYS A 444 27.42 -3.21 -15.22
C LYS A 444 26.54 -4.43 -15.50
N LYS A 445 25.24 -4.33 -15.19
CA LYS A 445 24.23 -5.33 -15.55
C LYS A 445 23.61 -4.98 -16.90
N TYR A 446 23.28 -6.02 -17.70
CA TYR A 446 22.52 -5.84 -18.93
C TYR A 446 21.12 -5.30 -18.64
#